data_ef7c37116d3c859c5ac14e71e364d294
#
_entry.id   ef7c37116d3c859c5ac14e71e364d294
#
_cell.length_a   1.000
_cell.length_b   1.000
_cell.length_c   1.000
_cell.angle_alpha   90.00
_cell.angle_beta   90.00
_cell.angle_gamma   90.00
#
_symmetry.space_group_name_H-M   'P 1'
#
loop_
_entity.id
_entity.type
_entity.pdbx_description
1 polymer ?
#
loop_
_entity_poly.entity_id
_entity_poly.type
_entity_poly.pdbx_seq_one_letter_code
_entity_poly.pdbx_strand_id
1 'polypeptide(L)'
;MLLLKQLEFAFEGSTIDQHAGRDVDLELKTREILHGLGLARLARLVRVEWNLRLQTAAGRADFREKLISLNPRLCDYGESEIDRTLRHELAHLLAQFRAGRHRVSPHGPEWRDACLDLGIGDEVRCHNLPFPMTERARRFIYKCPNCVREFPRVRRIRRAVACLVCCRVHNGGEFDARFRLQLVTAVS
;
A
#
# COMPACT_ATOMS: atom_id res chain seq x y z
N MET A 1 11.42 16.17 57.11
CA MET A 1 10.90 14.98 56.46
C MET A 1 10.18 15.43 55.19
N LEU A 2 10.87 15.41 54.06
CA LEU A 2 10.27 15.73 52.74
C LEU A 2 9.92 14.39 52.08
N LEU A 3 8.60 14.17 51.83
CA LEU A 3 8.11 13.04 51.05
C LEU A 3 8.44 13.31 49.56
N LEU A 4 9.30 12.49 49.03
CA LEU A 4 9.49 12.33 47.57
C LEU A 4 8.24 11.63 47.01
N LYS A 5 7.38 12.38 46.28
CA LYS A 5 6.38 11.80 45.40
C LYS A 5 7.11 11.23 44.19
N GLN A 6 7.19 9.90 44.13
CA GLN A 6 7.50 9.18 42.90
C GLN A 6 6.38 9.43 41.89
N LEU A 7 6.70 10.16 40.84
CA LEU A 7 5.90 10.22 39.62
C LEU A 7 6.12 8.90 38.89
N GLU A 8 5.18 7.97 39.03
CA GLU A 8 5.06 6.83 38.12
C GLU A 8 4.64 7.37 36.75
N PHE A 9 5.58 7.46 35.85
CA PHE A 9 5.27 7.59 34.44
C PHE A 9 4.69 6.24 33.98
N ALA A 10 3.39 6.13 33.93
CA ALA A 10 2.72 5.09 33.17
C ALA A 10 3.08 5.32 31.71
N PHE A 11 3.94 4.48 31.18
CA PHE A 11 4.20 4.37 29.74
C PHE A 11 2.91 3.76 29.17
N GLU A 12 1.99 4.61 28.71
CA GLU A 12 0.88 4.17 27.89
C GLU A 12 1.50 3.61 26.60
N GLY A 13 1.58 2.28 26.52
CA GLY A 13 1.99 1.57 25.32
C GLY A 13 1.13 2.07 24.18
N SER A 14 1.79 2.51 23.09
CA SER A 14 1.13 3.00 21.90
C SER A 14 0.04 2.00 21.48
N THR A 15 -1.17 2.47 21.23
CA THR A 15 -2.33 1.70 20.76
C THR A 15 -2.02 0.80 19.57
N ILE A 16 -0.94 1.11 18.86
CA ILE A 16 -0.42 0.38 17.68
C ILE A 16 0.08 -1.03 18.05
N ASP A 17 0.69 -1.22 19.23
CA ASP A 17 1.25 -2.53 19.63
C ASP A 17 0.17 -3.54 20.05
N GLN A 18 -1.05 -3.07 20.34
CA GLN A 18 -2.18 -3.94 20.71
C GLN A 18 -2.81 -4.61 19.49
N HIS A 19 -2.58 -4.09 18.28
CA HIS A 19 -3.13 -4.63 17.04
C HIS A 19 -2.01 -5.23 16.18
N ALA A 20 -1.73 -6.49 16.39
CA ALA A 20 -0.77 -7.24 15.58
C ALA A 20 -1.27 -8.67 15.34
N GLY A 21 -1.10 -9.17 14.11
CA GLY A 21 -1.47 -10.52 13.73
C GLY A 21 -2.93 -10.68 13.33
N ARG A 22 -3.45 -11.90 13.44
CA ARG A 22 -4.80 -12.26 12.96
C ARG A 22 -5.88 -11.57 13.77
N ASP A 23 -6.86 -10.99 13.07
CA ASP A 23 -8.06 -10.39 13.66
C ASP A 23 -9.28 -11.26 13.31
N VAL A 24 -9.82 -11.94 14.32
CA VAL A 24 -10.93 -12.90 14.15
C VAL A 24 -12.26 -12.15 13.92
N ASP A 25 -12.47 -11.00 14.53
CA ASP A 25 -13.71 -10.26 14.40
C ASP A 25 -13.86 -9.64 13.02
N LEU A 26 -12.80 -9.01 12.51
CA LEU A 26 -12.77 -8.51 11.13
C LEU A 26 -12.85 -9.65 10.10
N GLU A 27 -12.28 -10.82 10.42
CA GLU A 27 -12.39 -12.00 9.57
C GLU A 27 -13.83 -12.54 9.53
N LEU A 28 -14.53 -12.61 10.67
CA LEU A 28 -15.94 -12.99 10.73
C LEU A 28 -16.83 -12.01 9.95
N LYS A 29 -16.65 -10.72 10.15
CA LYS A 29 -17.34 -9.68 9.37
C LYS A 29 -17.12 -9.83 7.88
N THR A 30 -15.88 -10.10 7.46
CA THR A 30 -15.54 -10.32 6.05
C THR A 30 -16.24 -11.56 5.49
N ARG A 31 -16.32 -12.63 6.28
CA ARG A 31 -17.02 -13.88 5.90
C ARG A 31 -18.51 -13.65 5.74
N GLU A 32 -19.14 -12.92 6.65
CA GLU A 32 -20.56 -12.58 6.56
C GLU A 32 -20.88 -11.81 5.28
N ILE A 33 -20.06 -10.80 4.94
CA ILE A 33 -20.19 -10.05 3.70
C ILE A 33 -20.12 -10.99 2.48
N LEU A 34 -19.12 -11.88 2.45
CA LEU A 34 -18.95 -12.84 1.35
C LEU A 34 -20.07 -13.87 1.27
N HIS A 35 -20.63 -14.31 2.41
CA HIS A 35 -21.80 -15.19 2.43
C HIS A 35 -23.03 -14.49 1.87
N GLY A 36 -23.25 -13.21 2.23
CA GLY A 36 -24.32 -12.40 1.64
C GLY A 36 -24.25 -12.27 0.12
N LEU A 37 -23.03 -12.33 -0.45
CA LEU A 37 -22.78 -12.32 -1.89
C LEU A 37 -22.80 -13.74 -2.52
N GLY A 38 -23.12 -14.79 -1.78
CA GLY A 38 -23.14 -16.18 -2.27
C GLY A 38 -21.75 -16.79 -2.49
N LEU A 39 -20.69 -16.20 -1.94
CA LEU A 39 -19.29 -16.58 -2.17
C LEU A 39 -18.71 -17.45 -1.04
N ALA A 40 -19.45 -18.49 -0.64
CA ALA A 40 -19.10 -19.38 0.47
C ALA A 40 -17.69 -19.99 0.36
N ARG A 41 -17.21 -20.25 -0.86
CA ARG A 41 -15.85 -20.78 -1.07
C ARG A 41 -14.78 -19.76 -0.66
N LEU A 42 -14.91 -18.50 -1.03
CA LEU A 42 -13.97 -17.45 -0.66
C LEU A 42 -14.09 -17.14 0.84
N ALA A 43 -15.31 -17.09 1.39
CA ALA A 43 -15.57 -16.88 2.79
C ALA A 43 -14.84 -17.85 3.72
N ARG A 44 -14.74 -19.14 3.33
CA ARG A 44 -14.01 -20.14 4.11
C ARG A 44 -12.49 -19.96 4.11
N LEU A 45 -11.95 -19.27 3.11
CA LEU A 45 -10.51 -19.15 2.89
C LEU A 45 -9.96 -17.81 3.37
N VAL A 46 -10.79 -16.77 3.40
CA VAL A 46 -10.33 -15.41 3.72
C VAL A 46 -9.82 -15.31 5.15
N ARG A 47 -8.72 -14.61 5.29
CA ARG A 47 -8.10 -14.25 6.58
C ARG A 47 -7.87 -12.76 6.63
N VAL A 48 -7.91 -12.19 7.83
CA VAL A 48 -7.64 -10.78 8.08
C VAL A 48 -6.60 -10.66 9.19
N GLU A 49 -5.63 -9.77 9.01
CA GLU A 49 -4.58 -9.50 10.00
C GLU A 49 -4.24 -8.02 10.08
N TRP A 50 -3.74 -7.59 11.22
CA TRP A 50 -3.02 -6.34 11.39
C TRP A 50 -1.54 -6.55 11.12
N ASN A 51 -0.94 -5.71 10.26
CA ASN A 51 0.43 -5.88 9.80
C ASN A 51 1.27 -4.62 10.07
N LEU A 52 2.08 -4.67 11.12
CA LEU A 52 3.01 -3.60 11.54
C LEU A 52 4.05 -3.22 10.48
N ARG A 53 4.25 -4.06 9.46
CA ARG A 53 5.21 -3.79 8.37
C ARG A 53 4.64 -2.83 7.32
N LEU A 54 3.33 -2.59 7.32
CA LEU A 54 2.72 -1.59 6.44
C LEU A 54 3.08 -0.19 6.96
N GLN A 55 3.83 0.56 6.17
CA GLN A 55 4.30 1.89 6.55
C GLN A 55 3.41 3.00 6.00
N THR A 56 3.08 2.95 4.73
CA THR A 56 2.36 4.00 4.00
C THR A 56 1.08 3.51 3.34
N ALA A 57 0.88 2.21 3.21
CA ALA A 57 -0.35 1.63 2.71
C ALA A 57 -1.34 1.42 3.86
N ALA A 58 -2.63 1.72 3.65
CA ALA A 58 -3.70 1.46 4.61
C ALA A 58 -3.99 -0.03 4.73
N GLY A 59 -3.99 -0.74 3.60
CA GLY A 59 -4.18 -2.17 3.54
C GLY A 59 -3.39 -2.81 2.40
N ARG A 60 -3.50 -4.12 2.31
CA ARG A 60 -2.95 -4.94 1.24
C ARG A 60 -3.73 -6.24 1.11
N ALA A 61 -4.12 -6.60 -0.10
CA ALA A 61 -4.70 -7.89 -0.43
C ALA A 61 -3.66 -8.84 -1.03
N ASP A 62 -3.58 -10.07 -0.52
CA ASP A 62 -2.82 -11.16 -1.13
C ASP A 62 -3.79 -12.24 -1.64
N PHE A 63 -3.96 -12.30 -2.95
CA PHE A 63 -4.89 -13.24 -3.55
C PHE A 63 -4.45 -14.71 -3.37
N ARG A 64 -3.15 -15.00 -3.35
CA ARG A 64 -2.66 -16.38 -3.21
C ARG A 64 -2.98 -16.94 -1.83
N GLU A 65 -2.73 -16.14 -0.81
CA GLU A 65 -2.97 -16.49 0.59
C GLU A 65 -4.41 -16.23 1.05
N LYS A 66 -5.25 -15.57 0.22
CA LYS A 66 -6.58 -15.09 0.60
C LYS A 66 -6.54 -14.23 1.86
N LEU A 67 -5.50 -13.41 1.96
CA LEU A 67 -5.18 -12.62 3.14
C LEU A 67 -5.39 -11.12 2.87
N ILE A 68 -6.07 -10.46 3.80
CA ILE A 68 -6.14 -9.01 3.89
C ILE A 68 -5.27 -8.59 5.07
N SER A 69 -4.27 -7.77 4.80
CA SER A 69 -3.44 -7.15 5.83
C SER A 69 -3.85 -5.68 5.98
N LEU A 70 -4.16 -5.24 7.19
CA LEU A 70 -4.51 -3.86 7.54
C LEU A 70 -3.37 -3.19 8.30
N ASN A 71 -3.22 -1.89 8.12
CA ASN A 71 -2.25 -1.10 8.86
C ASN A 71 -2.84 -0.73 10.22
N PRO A 72 -2.18 -1.05 11.35
CA PRO A 72 -2.68 -0.71 12.68
C PRO A 72 -2.96 0.78 12.91
N ARG A 73 -2.30 1.66 12.15
CA ARG A 73 -2.60 3.10 12.20
C ARG A 73 -4.02 3.47 11.79
N LEU A 74 -4.76 2.56 11.15
CA LEU A 74 -6.18 2.77 10.87
C LEU A 74 -7.00 2.95 12.13
N CYS A 75 -6.57 2.39 13.26
CA CYS A 75 -7.24 2.55 14.55
C CYS A 75 -7.32 4.02 15.00
N ASP A 76 -6.37 4.85 14.58
CA ASP A 76 -6.36 6.30 14.86
C ASP A 76 -7.46 7.06 14.09
N TYR A 77 -8.05 6.45 13.06
CA TYR A 77 -9.06 7.06 12.16
C TYR A 77 -10.47 6.51 12.37
N GLY A 78 -10.63 5.54 13.27
CA GLY A 78 -11.90 4.97 13.67
C GLY A 78 -12.41 3.82 12.81
N GLU A 79 -13.49 3.20 13.29
CA GLU A 79 -14.04 1.96 12.72
C GLU A 79 -14.54 2.11 11.28
N SER A 80 -15.05 3.29 10.92
CA SER A 80 -15.52 3.55 9.54
C SER A 80 -14.41 3.47 8.52
N GLU A 81 -13.21 3.94 8.85
CA GLU A 81 -12.06 3.88 7.96
C GLU A 81 -11.44 2.48 7.91
N ILE A 82 -11.49 1.75 9.03
CA ILE A 82 -11.13 0.33 9.07
C ILE A 82 -12.05 -0.47 8.15
N ASP A 83 -13.38 -0.30 8.26
CA ASP A 83 -14.36 -1.00 7.42
C ASP A 83 -14.19 -0.65 5.94
N ARG A 84 -14.01 0.62 5.64
CA ARG A 84 -13.78 1.09 4.26
C ARG A 84 -12.53 0.46 3.65
N THR A 85 -11.40 0.49 4.38
CA THR A 85 -10.15 -0.13 3.94
C THR A 85 -10.29 -1.64 3.79
N LEU A 86 -10.97 -2.31 4.74
CA LEU A 86 -11.24 -3.73 4.67
C LEU A 86 -12.01 -4.10 3.39
N ARG A 87 -13.07 -3.36 3.06
CA ARG A 87 -13.86 -3.57 1.83
C ARG A 87 -13.06 -3.27 0.57
N HIS A 88 -12.21 -2.24 0.59
CA HIS A 88 -11.30 -1.92 -0.51
C HIS A 88 -10.37 -3.11 -0.84
N GLU A 89 -9.74 -3.67 0.17
CA GLU A 89 -8.85 -4.82 -0.01
C GLU A 89 -9.63 -6.10 -0.35
N LEU A 90 -10.82 -6.26 0.22
CA LEU A 90 -11.72 -7.35 -0.15
C LEU A 90 -12.15 -7.27 -1.62
N ALA A 91 -12.37 -6.05 -2.16
CA ALA A 91 -12.68 -5.85 -3.57
C ALA A 91 -11.56 -6.37 -4.49
N HIS A 92 -10.29 -6.21 -4.10
CA HIS A 92 -9.17 -6.79 -4.84
C HIS A 92 -9.20 -8.33 -4.83
N LEU A 93 -9.48 -8.94 -3.67
CA LEU A 93 -9.62 -10.40 -3.58
C LEU A 93 -10.81 -10.91 -4.39
N LEU A 94 -11.94 -10.22 -4.33
CA LEU A 94 -13.17 -10.58 -5.02
C LEU A 94 -13.02 -10.49 -6.53
N ALA A 95 -12.47 -9.38 -7.03
CA ALA A 95 -12.21 -9.19 -8.46
C ALA A 95 -11.31 -10.32 -9.02
N GLN A 96 -10.20 -10.61 -8.35
CA GLN A 96 -9.31 -11.69 -8.79
C GLN A 96 -9.94 -13.08 -8.63
N PHE A 97 -10.75 -13.31 -7.59
CA PHE A 97 -11.45 -14.56 -7.39
C PHE A 97 -12.43 -14.87 -8.53
N ARG A 98 -13.17 -13.85 -8.98
CA ARG A 98 -14.12 -13.94 -10.12
C ARG A 98 -13.39 -14.15 -11.44
N ALA A 99 -12.27 -13.46 -11.64
CA ALA A 99 -11.46 -13.59 -12.85
C ALA A 99 -10.70 -14.92 -12.95
N GLY A 100 -10.57 -15.66 -11.84
CA GLY A 100 -9.87 -16.91 -11.80
C GLY A 100 -8.37 -16.78 -12.13
N ARG A 101 -7.96 -17.35 -13.28
CA ARG A 101 -6.55 -17.32 -13.74
C ARG A 101 -6.21 -16.07 -14.56
N HIS A 102 -7.19 -15.30 -15.00
CA HIS A 102 -6.96 -14.08 -15.76
C HIS A 102 -6.38 -13.02 -14.85
N ARG A 103 -5.44 -12.26 -15.38
CA ARG A 103 -4.84 -11.14 -14.65
C ARG A 103 -5.81 -9.97 -14.63
N VAL A 104 -6.14 -9.51 -13.44
CA VAL A 104 -6.98 -8.31 -13.23
C VAL A 104 -6.08 -7.09 -13.08
N SER A 105 -6.48 -6.00 -13.70
CA SER A 105 -5.80 -4.71 -13.51
C SER A 105 -6.17 -4.14 -12.14
N PRO A 106 -5.18 -3.71 -11.33
CA PRO A 106 -5.49 -3.03 -10.08
C PRO A 106 -6.42 -1.83 -10.34
N HIS A 107 -7.52 -1.74 -9.59
CA HIS A 107 -8.53 -0.69 -9.74
C HIS A 107 -9.15 -0.58 -11.16
N GLY A 108 -9.16 -1.70 -11.91
CA GLY A 108 -9.83 -1.85 -13.20
C GLY A 108 -11.34 -2.02 -13.09
N PRO A 109 -12.03 -2.36 -14.20
CA PRO A 109 -13.48 -2.58 -14.19
C PRO A 109 -13.92 -3.64 -13.17
N GLU A 110 -13.23 -4.77 -13.12
CA GLU A 110 -13.56 -5.90 -12.23
C GLU A 110 -13.47 -5.51 -10.75
N TRP A 111 -12.51 -4.65 -10.40
CA TRP A 111 -12.40 -4.11 -9.05
C TRP A 111 -13.52 -3.13 -8.74
N ARG A 112 -13.92 -2.28 -9.70
CA ARG A 112 -15.03 -1.35 -9.51
C ARG A 112 -16.36 -2.08 -9.33
N ASP A 113 -16.60 -3.12 -10.11
CA ASP A 113 -17.78 -3.98 -9.95
C ASP A 113 -17.80 -4.62 -8.57
N ALA A 114 -16.65 -5.09 -8.09
CA ALA A 114 -16.53 -5.62 -6.74
C ALA A 114 -16.78 -4.55 -5.66
N CYS A 115 -16.34 -3.30 -5.86
CA CYS A 115 -16.64 -2.19 -4.96
C CYS A 115 -18.15 -1.89 -4.88
N LEU A 116 -18.86 -1.93 -6.01
CA LEU A 116 -20.32 -1.76 -6.04
C LEU A 116 -21.02 -2.83 -5.21
N ASP A 117 -20.65 -4.10 -5.39
CA ASP A 117 -21.21 -5.22 -4.63
C ASP A 117 -20.92 -5.13 -3.13
N LEU A 118 -19.79 -4.55 -2.77
CA LEU A 118 -19.36 -4.34 -1.39
C LEU A 118 -19.92 -3.05 -0.76
N GLY A 119 -20.74 -2.27 -1.49
CA GLY A 119 -21.34 -1.05 -0.98
C GLY A 119 -20.39 0.14 -0.84
N ILE A 120 -19.26 0.12 -1.57
CA ILE A 120 -18.25 1.19 -1.66
C ILE A 120 -18.05 1.65 -3.11
N GLY A 121 -19.13 1.81 -3.85
CA GLY A 121 -19.08 2.16 -5.29
C GLY A 121 -18.41 3.50 -5.62
N ASP A 122 -18.33 4.41 -4.65
CA ASP A 122 -17.64 5.69 -4.71
C ASP A 122 -16.15 5.62 -4.36
N GLU A 123 -15.64 4.40 -4.12
CA GLU A 123 -14.26 4.21 -3.65
C GLU A 123 -13.22 4.72 -4.66
N VAL A 124 -12.23 5.41 -4.15
CA VAL A 124 -11.09 5.92 -4.93
C VAL A 124 -9.89 4.97 -4.86
N ARG A 125 -8.98 5.10 -5.82
CA ARG A 125 -7.81 4.21 -5.94
C ARG A 125 -6.86 4.25 -4.77
N CYS A 126 -6.78 5.40 -4.08
CA CYS A 126 -5.82 5.64 -3.01
C CYS A 126 -6.53 6.32 -1.84
N HIS A 127 -6.22 5.89 -0.63
CA HIS A 127 -6.62 6.60 0.56
C HIS A 127 -5.89 7.94 0.68
N ASN A 128 -6.54 8.94 1.28
CA ASN A 128 -5.95 10.23 1.60
C ASN A 128 -5.51 10.32 3.08
N LEU A 129 -5.32 9.20 3.74
CA LEU A 129 -4.91 9.16 5.13
C LEU A 129 -3.49 9.71 5.28
N PRO A 130 -3.25 10.64 6.22
CA PRO A 130 -1.94 11.27 6.41
C PRO A 130 -0.99 10.34 7.17
N PHE A 131 -0.78 9.14 6.66
CA PHE A 131 0.23 8.25 7.22
C PHE A 131 1.61 8.89 7.09
N PRO A 132 2.47 8.74 8.11
CA PRO A 132 3.81 9.29 8.06
C PRO A 132 4.55 8.75 6.85
N MET A 133 4.88 9.63 5.92
CA MET A 133 5.73 9.30 4.79
C MET A 133 7.15 9.11 5.34
N THR A 134 7.63 7.88 5.34
CA THR A 134 9.06 7.65 5.61
C THR A 134 9.84 8.30 4.48
N GLU A 135 10.49 9.42 4.75
CA GLU A 135 11.44 10.00 3.80
C GLU A 135 12.56 8.99 3.54
N ARG A 136 12.43 8.28 2.45
CA ARG A 136 13.49 7.39 2.02
C ARG A 136 14.63 8.24 1.47
N ALA A 137 15.76 8.21 2.16
CA ALA A 137 16.95 8.90 1.72
C ALA A 137 17.25 8.58 0.25
N ARG A 138 17.35 9.59 -0.59
CA ARG A 138 17.68 9.45 -2.01
C ARG A 138 19.19 9.31 -2.16
N ARG A 139 19.67 8.11 -1.91
CA ARG A 139 21.10 7.79 -1.82
C ARG A 139 21.85 7.83 -3.15
N PHE A 140 21.16 7.81 -4.28
CA PHE A 140 21.76 7.78 -5.59
C PHE A 140 21.37 9.01 -6.38
N ILE A 141 22.33 9.79 -6.84
CA ILE A 141 22.09 10.93 -7.70
C ILE A 141 22.62 10.58 -9.08
N TYR A 142 21.74 10.60 -10.06
CA TYR A 142 22.08 10.44 -11.47
C TYR A 142 21.98 11.79 -12.18
N LYS A 143 22.76 11.97 -13.23
CA LYS A 143 22.77 13.19 -14.02
C LYS A 143 22.67 12.87 -15.51
N CYS A 144 21.94 13.69 -16.24
CA CYS A 144 21.92 13.62 -17.69
C CYS A 144 23.19 14.29 -18.26
N PRO A 145 23.96 13.64 -19.14
CA PRO A 145 25.17 14.24 -19.69
C PRO A 145 24.88 15.44 -20.60
N ASN A 146 23.70 15.54 -21.19
CA ASN A 146 23.32 16.63 -22.08
C ASN A 146 22.72 17.84 -21.36
N CYS A 147 21.59 17.68 -20.63
CA CYS A 147 20.90 18.79 -19.98
C CYS A 147 21.30 19.00 -18.51
N VAL A 148 22.24 18.24 -18.01
CA VAL A 148 22.82 18.32 -16.65
C VAL A 148 21.79 18.16 -15.52
N ARG A 149 20.53 17.87 -15.82
CA ARG A 149 19.47 17.66 -14.83
C ARG A 149 19.79 16.48 -13.93
N GLU A 150 19.54 16.65 -12.65
CA GLU A 150 19.71 15.62 -11.62
C GLU A 150 18.45 14.79 -11.41
N PHE A 151 18.64 13.51 -11.14
CA PHE A 151 17.59 12.52 -10.91
C PHE A 151 17.90 11.76 -9.62
N PRO A 152 17.49 12.29 -8.45
CA PRO A 152 17.67 11.61 -7.18
C PRO A 152 16.84 10.32 -7.11
N ARG A 153 17.45 9.20 -6.66
CA ARG A 153 16.83 7.88 -6.56
C ARG A 153 17.09 7.24 -5.19
N VAL A 154 16.08 6.51 -4.70
CA VAL A 154 16.19 5.71 -3.47
C VAL A 154 16.98 4.42 -3.72
N ARG A 155 16.87 3.86 -4.94
CA ARG A 155 17.53 2.62 -5.34
C ARG A 155 18.42 2.85 -6.56
N ARG A 156 19.48 2.06 -6.64
CA ARG A 156 20.34 2.07 -7.83
C ARG A 156 19.57 1.64 -9.07
N ILE A 157 19.75 2.38 -10.16
CA ILE A 157 19.17 2.04 -11.46
C ILE A 157 19.91 0.79 -11.99
N ARG A 158 19.15 -0.28 -12.25
CA ARG A 158 19.69 -1.56 -12.73
C ARG A 158 19.63 -1.71 -14.26
N ARG A 159 18.74 -0.95 -14.91
CA ARG A 159 18.56 -0.97 -16.37
C ARG A 159 19.06 0.35 -16.95
N ALA A 160 19.40 0.37 -18.24
CA ALA A 160 19.72 1.61 -18.92
C ALA A 160 18.46 2.52 -18.94
N VAL A 161 18.60 3.72 -18.40
CA VAL A 161 17.55 4.76 -18.38
C VAL A 161 18.15 6.02 -18.97
N ALA A 162 17.43 6.68 -19.88
CA ALA A 162 17.82 7.93 -20.48
C ALA A 162 16.94 9.09 -19.98
N CYS A 163 17.43 10.32 -20.15
CA CYS A 163 16.68 11.53 -19.85
C CYS A 163 15.52 11.70 -20.84
N LEU A 164 14.28 11.48 -20.37
CA LEU A 164 13.10 11.56 -21.24
C LEU A 164 12.95 12.91 -21.94
N VAL A 165 13.30 14.02 -21.28
CA VAL A 165 13.25 15.35 -21.90
C VAL A 165 14.18 15.45 -23.09
N CYS A 166 15.44 15.03 -22.94
CA CYS A 166 16.39 15.04 -24.05
C CYS A 166 15.99 14.04 -25.14
N CYS A 167 15.50 12.86 -24.79
CA CYS A 167 15.00 11.91 -25.75
C CYS A 167 13.82 12.47 -26.54
N ARG A 168 12.88 13.19 -25.91
CA ARG A 168 11.76 13.85 -26.62
C ARG A 168 12.22 14.93 -27.58
N VAL A 169 13.19 15.73 -27.18
CA VAL A 169 13.70 16.84 -28.02
C VAL A 169 14.51 16.32 -29.21
N HIS A 170 15.30 15.25 -29.02
CA HIS A 170 16.29 14.85 -29.98
C HIS A 170 16.04 13.50 -30.65
N ASN A 171 15.08 12.69 -30.16
CA ASN A 171 14.83 11.33 -30.66
C ASN A 171 13.37 10.90 -30.52
N GLY A 172 12.41 11.81 -30.67
CA GLY A 172 10.97 11.49 -30.65
C GLY A 172 10.45 10.85 -29.36
N GLY A 173 11.25 10.84 -28.29
CA GLY A 173 10.90 10.24 -26.99
C GLY A 173 11.39 8.81 -26.80
N GLU A 174 11.99 8.20 -27.81
CA GLU A 174 12.60 6.88 -27.73
C GLU A 174 13.94 6.92 -26.96
N PHE A 175 14.32 5.77 -26.42
CA PHE A 175 15.59 5.67 -25.68
C PHE A 175 16.77 6.02 -26.59
N ASP A 176 17.64 6.92 -26.10
CA ASP A 176 18.87 7.31 -26.78
C ASP A 176 20.03 7.22 -25.77
N ALA A 177 21.05 6.43 -26.15
CA ALA A 177 22.21 6.18 -25.32
C ALA A 177 23.02 7.44 -24.99
N ARG A 178 23.00 8.48 -25.87
CA ARG A 178 23.63 9.78 -25.64
C ARG A 178 23.11 10.47 -24.39
N PHE A 179 21.85 10.21 -24.02
CA PHE A 179 21.17 10.82 -22.85
C PHE A 179 21.03 9.85 -21.69
N ARG A 180 21.78 8.73 -21.69
CA ARG A 180 21.78 7.75 -20.62
C ARG A 180 22.22 8.41 -19.30
N LEU A 181 21.41 8.23 -18.27
CA LEU A 181 21.69 8.78 -16.95
C LEU A 181 22.95 8.15 -16.34
N GLN A 182 23.85 9.00 -15.87
CA GLN A 182 25.12 8.61 -15.25
C GLN A 182 25.04 8.80 -13.74
N LEU A 183 25.53 7.84 -12.96
CA LEU A 183 25.62 7.96 -11.51
C LEU A 183 26.71 8.97 -11.16
N VAL A 184 26.35 10.02 -10.41
CA VAL A 184 27.30 11.05 -9.94
C VAL A 184 27.68 10.81 -8.50
N THR A 185 26.71 10.46 -7.65
CA THR A 185 26.92 10.29 -6.21
C THR A 185 26.14 9.09 -5.70
N ALA A 186 26.79 8.26 -4.87
CA ALA A 186 26.16 7.26 -4.03
C ALA A 186 26.52 7.59 -2.58
N VAL A 187 25.52 8.03 -1.79
CA VAL A 187 25.70 8.25 -0.36
C VAL A 187 25.47 6.94 0.36
N SER A 188 26.45 6.49 1.09
CA SER A 188 26.43 5.27 1.91
C SER A 188 25.55 5.41 3.16
#